data_e762db8be81416a8d8c76159b57c13f2
#
_entry.id   e762db8be81416a8d8c76159b57c13f2
#
_cell.length_a   1.000
_cell.length_b   1.000
_cell.length_c   1.000
_cell.angle_alpha   90.00
_cell.angle_beta   90.00
_cell.angle_gamma   90.00
#
_symmetry.space_group_name_H-M   'P 1'
#
loop_
_entity.id
_entity.type
_entity.pdbx_description
1 polymer ?
#
loop_
_entity_poly.entity_id
_entity_poly.type
_entity_poly.pdbx_seq_one_letter_code
_entity_poly.pdbx_strand_id
1 'polypeptide(L)'
;MLMICGMYQLFGNAFITVEGERLPGIGILDVTTQGNAKRMIGPVVLRTAYGDVVGYENHSGSTQLAPGQQSFGMVRSGKGNNGSDGTEGAVTGNVFGSYLHGPLLPANPRFADALIKLAVERALGEPFRPAQIDDEIADQARTRQVRRLVRR
;
A
#
# COMPACT_ATOMS: atom_id res chain seq x y z
N MET A 1 -6.62 -9.60 2.13
CA MET A 1 -5.38 -9.61 2.95
C MET A 1 -4.63 -8.31 2.72
N LEU A 2 -3.96 -7.78 3.75
CA LEU A 2 -3.07 -6.61 3.64
C LEU A 2 -1.65 -7.03 4.00
N MET A 3 -0.72 -6.88 3.05
CA MET A 3 0.69 -7.28 3.15
C MET A 3 1.56 -6.03 3.19
N ILE A 4 2.27 -5.79 4.29
CA ILE A 4 3.10 -4.61 4.46
C ILE A 4 4.58 -4.95 4.37
N CYS A 5 5.33 -4.14 3.61
CA CYS A 5 6.79 -4.13 3.51
C CYS A 5 7.36 -5.51 3.10
N GLY A 6 8.07 -6.23 3.97
CA GLY A 6 8.62 -7.54 3.68
C GLY A 6 7.58 -8.59 3.28
N MET A 7 6.36 -8.52 3.83
CA MET A 7 5.26 -9.38 3.40
C MET A 7 4.78 -9.05 1.98
N TYR A 8 4.77 -7.76 1.59
CA TYR A 8 4.49 -7.36 0.23
C TYR A 8 5.51 -7.97 -0.75
N GLN A 9 6.80 -7.93 -0.39
CA GLN A 9 7.87 -8.53 -1.18
C GLN A 9 7.74 -10.06 -1.29
N LEU A 10 7.46 -10.74 -0.17
CA LEU A 10 7.26 -12.19 -0.13
C LEU A 10 6.07 -12.65 -0.99
N PHE A 11 5.02 -11.85 -1.08
CA PHE A 11 3.84 -12.15 -1.90
C PHE A 11 4.01 -11.83 -3.38
N GLY A 12 5.13 -11.20 -3.75
CA GLY A 12 5.56 -11.00 -5.14
C GLY A 12 6.17 -12.26 -5.76
N ASN A 13 6.70 -12.12 -6.97
CA ASN A 13 7.37 -13.20 -7.71
C ASN A 13 8.78 -13.50 -7.18
N ALA A 14 9.49 -12.44 -6.79
CA ALA A 14 10.84 -12.58 -6.24
C ALA A 14 11.30 -11.30 -5.53
N PHE A 15 12.23 -11.48 -4.61
CA PHE A 15 13.11 -10.45 -4.10
C PHE A 15 14.54 -10.73 -4.56
N ILE A 16 15.17 -9.73 -5.19
CA ILE A 16 16.58 -9.82 -5.62
C ILE A 16 17.41 -9.01 -4.64
N THR A 17 18.35 -9.66 -3.95
CA THR A 17 19.21 -8.96 -2.96
C THR A 17 20.14 -7.96 -3.63
N VAL A 18 20.83 -7.13 -2.84
CA VAL A 18 21.83 -6.18 -3.34
C VAL A 18 22.98 -6.93 -4.03
N GLU A 19 23.30 -8.14 -3.56
CA GLU A 19 24.35 -9.03 -4.09
C GLU A 19 23.89 -9.78 -5.35
N GLY A 20 22.60 -9.65 -5.74
CA GLY A 20 22.03 -10.28 -6.94
C GLY A 20 21.45 -11.68 -6.69
N GLU A 21 21.39 -12.15 -5.45
CA GLU A 21 20.71 -13.39 -5.11
C GLU A 21 19.21 -13.25 -5.31
N ARG A 22 18.58 -14.23 -5.98
CA ARG A 22 17.16 -14.27 -6.22
C ARG A 22 16.47 -15.14 -5.17
N LEU A 23 15.68 -14.53 -4.31
CA LEU A 23 14.81 -15.20 -3.35
C LEU A 23 13.43 -15.33 -3.96
N PRO A 24 12.89 -16.54 -4.18
CA PRO A 24 11.56 -16.73 -4.77
C PRO A 24 10.48 -16.26 -3.80
N GLY A 25 9.45 -15.61 -4.33
CA GLY A 25 8.23 -15.24 -3.61
C GLY A 25 7.11 -16.24 -3.83
N ILE A 26 5.93 -15.90 -3.31
CA ILE A 26 4.71 -16.73 -3.40
C ILE A 26 4.00 -16.54 -4.74
N GLY A 27 4.21 -15.40 -5.44
CA GLY A 27 3.66 -15.12 -6.76
C GLY A 27 2.15 -14.80 -6.80
N ILE A 28 1.59 -14.27 -5.71
CA ILE A 28 0.18 -13.81 -5.68
C ILE A 28 0.05 -12.43 -6.30
N LEU A 29 1.02 -11.56 -6.05
CA LEU A 29 1.15 -10.24 -6.67
C LEU A 29 2.19 -10.34 -7.77
N ASP A 30 1.85 -9.89 -8.99
CA ASP A 30 2.78 -9.95 -10.12
C ASP A 30 3.80 -8.79 -10.05
N VAL A 31 4.65 -8.86 -9.06
CA VAL A 31 5.68 -7.86 -8.78
C VAL A 31 7.04 -8.52 -8.53
N THR A 32 8.11 -7.79 -8.87
CA THR A 32 9.48 -8.17 -8.51
C THR A 32 10.15 -7.02 -7.76
N THR A 33 10.82 -7.33 -6.68
CA THR A 33 11.50 -6.32 -5.86
C THR A 33 13.02 -6.48 -5.97
N GLN A 34 13.70 -5.37 -6.26
CA GLN A 34 15.15 -5.25 -6.21
C GLN A 34 15.56 -4.58 -4.90
N GLY A 35 16.41 -5.21 -4.12
CA GLY A 35 17.06 -4.63 -2.94
C GLY A 35 18.02 -3.51 -3.33
N ASN A 36 18.07 -2.43 -2.57
CA ASN A 36 18.97 -1.30 -2.79
C ASN A 36 19.65 -0.88 -1.49
N ALA A 37 20.85 -0.31 -1.61
CA ALA A 37 21.57 0.27 -0.46
C ALA A 37 20.87 1.53 0.09
N LYS A 38 20.23 2.32 -0.78
CA LYS A 38 19.53 3.55 -0.39
C LYS A 38 18.09 3.24 0.03
N ARG A 39 17.71 3.70 1.22
CA ARG A 39 16.35 3.57 1.73
C ARG A 39 15.45 4.72 1.26
N MET A 40 14.21 4.40 1.03
CA MET A 40 13.10 5.35 0.84
C MET A 40 12.39 5.50 2.18
N ILE A 41 12.44 6.72 2.74
CA ILE A 41 11.92 7.02 4.09
C ILE A 41 11.18 8.33 4.04
N GLY A 42 9.94 8.36 4.54
CA GLY A 42 9.18 9.58 4.65
C GLY A 42 7.67 9.39 4.63
N PRO A 43 6.93 10.49 4.81
CA PRO A 43 5.48 10.46 4.66
C PRO A 43 5.08 10.29 3.20
N VAL A 44 4.02 9.53 2.97
CA VAL A 44 3.46 9.25 1.64
C VAL A 44 2.00 9.67 1.59
N VAL A 45 1.59 10.23 0.47
CA VAL A 45 0.20 10.47 0.10
C VAL A 45 -0.08 9.80 -1.22
N LEU A 46 -1.09 8.97 -1.26
CA LEU A 46 -1.56 8.28 -2.46
C LEU A 46 -2.96 8.76 -2.85
N ARG A 47 -3.24 8.71 -4.15
CA ARG A 47 -4.60 8.66 -4.69
C ARG A 47 -4.98 7.22 -4.95
N THR A 48 -6.05 6.75 -4.32
CA THR A 48 -6.55 5.37 -4.43
C THR A 48 -8.05 5.34 -4.75
N ALA A 49 -8.60 4.14 -4.95
CA ALA A 49 -10.04 3.94 -5.05
C ALA A 49 -10.80 4.30 -3.76
N TYR A 50 -10.10 4.39 -2.63
CA TYR A 50 -10.64 4.73 -1.30
C TYR A 50 -10.47 6.21 -0.96
N GLY A 51 -10.07 7.04 -1.93
CA GLY A 51 -9.69 8.44 -1.75
C GLY A 51 -8.20 8.64 -1.48
N ASP A 52 -7.85 9.77 -0.86
CA ASP A 52 -6.46 10.01 -0.47
C ASP A 52 -6.11 9.14 0.75
N VAL A 53 -5.08 8.32 0.60
CA VAL A 53 -4.51 7.46 1.64
C VAL A 53 -3.16 8.02 2.07
N VAL A 54 -2.95 8.16 3.36
CA VAL A 54 -1.70 8.64 3.95
C VAL A 54 -1.01 7.52 4.73
N GLY A 55 0.31 7.56 4.74
CA GLY A 55 1.12 6.61 5.49
C GLY A 55 2.57 7.05 5.57
N TYR A 56 3.45 6.14 5.94
CA TYR A 56 4.87 6.37 6.07
C TYR A 56 5.64 5.22 5.42
N GLU A 57 6.51 5.54 4.46
CA GLU A 57 7.37 4.54 3.83
C GLU A 57 8.72 4.44 4.55
N ASN A 58 9.23 3.21 4.71
CA ASN A 58 10.56 2.95 5.23
C ASN A 58 11.08 1.62 4.70
N HIS A 59 11.56 1.62 3.47
CA HIS A 59 12.04 0.41 2.80
C HIS A 59 13.25 0.71 1.90
N SER A 60 14.00 -0.33 1.55
CA SER A 60 15.09 -0.28 0.58
C SER A 60 14.79 -1.10 -0.68
N GLY A 61 13.65 -1.81 -0.71
CA GLY A 61 13.22 -2.52 -1.90
C GLY A 61 12.66 -1.55 -2.95
N SER A 62 13.05 -1.72 -4.20
CA SER A 62 12.48 -1.07 -5.37
C SER A 62 11.61 -2.10 -6.09
N THR A 63 10.30 -1.95 -5.96
CA THR A 63 9.33 -2.89 -6.52
C THR A 63 8.84 -2.43 -7.88
N GLN A 64 8.85 -3.34 -8.83
CA GLN A 64 8.33 -3.14 -10.17
C GLN A 64 7.10 -4.01 -10.38
N LEU A 65 6.04 -3.40 -10.89
CA LEU A 65 4.81 -4.08 -11.28
C LEU A 65 4.99 -4.66 -12.70
N ALA A 66 4.58 -5.91 -12.90
CA ALA A 66 4.50 -6.47 -14.24
C ALA A 66 3.39 -5.78 -15.07
N PRO A 67 3.46 -5.86 -16.41
CA PRO A 67 2.42 -5.33 -17.28
C PRO A 67 1.04 -5.92 -16.91
N GLY A 68 0.06 -5.04 -16.64
CA GLY A 68 -1.28 -5.44 -16.23
C GLY A 68 -1.50 -5.61 -14.72
N GLN A 69 -0.43 -5.61 -13.90
CA GLN A 69 -0.57 -5.61 -12.44
C GLN A 69 -1.11 -4.26 -11.97
N GLN A 70 -2.23 -4.28 -11.28
CA GLN A 70 -2.83 -3.08 -10.72
C GLN A 70 -2.03 -2.58 -9.52
N SER A 71 -1.71 -1.28 -9.48
CA SER A 71 -1.17 -0.63 -8.28
C SER A 71 -2.25 -0.41 -7.23
N PHE A 72 -1.87 -0.33 -5.96
CA PHE A 72 -2.77 0.09 -4.89
C PHE A 72 -3.15 1.58 -5.03
N GLY A 73 -2.21 2.42 -5.43
CA GLY A 73 -2.47 3.83 -5.68
C GLY A 73 -1.39 4.54 -6.47
N MET A 74 -1.73 5.78 -6.85
CA MET A 74 -0.80 6.71 -7.50
C MET A 74 -0.21 7.65 -6.46
N VAL A 75 1.11 7.80 -6.48
CA VAL A 75 1.85 8.67 -5.54
C VAL A 75 1.55 10.14 -5.85
N ARG A 76 1.06 10.87 -4.85
CA ARG A 76 0.92 12.32 -4.87
C ARG A 76 2.07 13.03 -4.14
N SER A 77 2.64 12.34 -3.15
CA SER A 77 3.83 12.78 -2.39
C SER A 77 4.48 11.54 -1.79
N GLY A 78 5.79 11.44 -1.81
CA GLY A 78 6.57 10.28 -1.39
C GLY A 78 7.30 9.62 -2.56
N LYS A 79 7.81 8.41 -2.34
CA LYS A 79 8.57 7.62 -3.32
C LYS A 79 7.77 6.44 -3.87
N GLY A 80 6.95 5.81 -3.02
CA GLY A 80 6.15 4.65 -3.42
C GLY A 80 6.98 3.41 -3.72
N ASN A 81 6.58 2.63 -4.72
CA ASN A 81 7.18 1.34 -5.03
C ASN A 81 8.68 1.40 -5.35
N ASN A 82 9.13 2.43 -6.08
CA ASN A 82 10.50 2.50 -6.58
C ASN A 82 11.05 3.93 -6.74
N GLY A 83 10.25 4.94 -6.42
CA GLY A 83 10.62 6.35 -6.49
C GLY A 83 10.64 6.95 -7.89
N SER A 84 10.21 6.23 -8.93
CA SER A 84 10.31 6.67 -10.32
C SER A 84 9.02 6.53 -11.15
N ASP A 85 8.21 5.50 -10.94
CA ASP A 85 7.04 5.21 -11.78
C ASP A 85 5.74 5.86 -11.28
N GLY A 86 5.79 6.51 -10.11
CA GLY A 86 4.63 7.18 -9.52
C GLY A 86 3.57 6.24 -8.95
N THR A 87 3.87 4.94 -8.81
CA THR A 87 2.96 3.96 -8.23
C THR A 87 3.33 3.58 -6.81
N GLU A 88 2.38 3.07 -6.05
CA GLU A 88 2.61 2.47 -4.74
C GLU A 88 1.72 1.25 -4.56
N GLY A 89 2.33 0.19 -3.98
CA GLY A 89 1.69 -1.08 -3.71
C GLY A 89 1.24 -1.84 -4.95
N ALA A 90 0.56 -2.94 -4.73
CA ALA A 90 -0.08 -3.76 -5.76
C ALA A 90 -1.37 -4.38 -5.22
N VAL A 91 -2.32 -4.65 -6.11
CA VAL A 91 -3.61 -5.27 -5.76
C VAL A 91 -3.91 -6.41 -6.73
N THR A 92 -4.20 -7.60 -6.18
CA THR A 92 -4.73 -8.75 -6.94
C THR A 92 -5.92 -9.31 -6.18
N GLY A 93 -7.13 -9.17 -6.74
CA GLY A 93 -8.36 -9.53 -6.04
C GLY A 93 -8.47 -8.80 -4.69
N ASN A 94 -8.55 -9.56 -3.60
CA ASN A 94 -8.65 -9.01 -2.23
C ASN A 94 -7.29 -9.03 -1.49
N VAL A 95 -6.17 -9.10 -2.21
CA VAL A 95 -4.81 -9.05 -1.67
C VAL A 95 -4.20 -7.69 -2.01
N PHE A 96 -3.81 -6.96 -0.98
CA PHE A 96 -3.19 -5.63 -1.06
C PHE A 96 -1.75 -5.73 -0.56
N GLY A 97 -0.79 -5.40 -1.39
CA GLY A 97 0.61 -5.21 -1.00
C GLY A 97 0.93 -3.73 -0.92
N SER A 98 1.73 -3.30 0.06
CA SER A 98 2.05 -1.89 0.24
C SER A 98 3.32 -1.68 1.07
N TYR A 99 4.01 -0.57 0.85
CA TYR A 99 5.08 -0.08 1.71
C TYR A 99 4.61 0.92 2.77
N LEU A 100 3.32 1.22 2.84
CA LEU A 100 2.78 2.13 3.84
C LEU A 100 2.76 1.47 5.22
N HIS A 101 3.58 1.99 6.12
CA HIS A 101 3.61 1.61 7.53
C HIS A 101 2.57 2.42 8.33
N GLY A 102 2.41 2.03 9.60
CA GLY A 102 1.38 2.57 10.48
C GLY A 102 1.54 4.03 10.92
N PRO A 103 0.49 4.61 11.43
CA PRO A 103 -0.82 3.96 11.63
C PRO A 103 -1.69 3.99 10.37
N LEU A 104 -1.45 3.05 9.43
CA LEU A 104 -2.13 3.06 8.13
C LEU A 104 -3.65 3.05 8.24
N LEU A 105 -4.23 2.07 8.95
CA LEU A 105 -5.68 1.89 8.99
C LEU A 105 -6.37 2.99 9.82
N PRO A 106 -5.92 3.34 11.05
CA PRO A 106 -6.54 4.44 11.80
C PRO A 106 -6.47 5.80 11.11
N ALA A 107 -5.42 6.05 10.31
CA ALA A 107 -5.30 7.29 9.55
C ALA A 107 -6.17 7.32 8.29
N ASN A 108 -6.70 6.18 7.87
CA ASN A 108 -7.47 6.01 6.63
C ASN A 108 -8.73 5.16 6.87
N PRO A 109 -9.72 5.65 7.63
CA PRO A 109 -10.91 4.87 8.02
C PRO A 109 -11.64 4.23 6.85
N ARG A 110 -11.82 4.96 5.74
CA ARG A 110 -12.48 4.42 4.55
C ARG A 110 -11.79 3.20 3.96
N PHE A 111 -10.45 3.15 4.02
CA PHE A 111 -9.70 1.98 3.59
C PHE A 111 -9.82 0.84 4.60
N ALA A 112 -9.82 1.16 5.90
CA ALA A 112 -10.06 0.18 6.96
C ALA A 112 -11.44 -0.48 6.81
N ASP A 113 -12.50 0.31 6.63
CA ASP A 113 -13.87 -0.18 6.41
C ASP A 113 -13.97 -1.06 5.17
N ALA A 114 -13.30 -0.68 4.08
CA ALA A 114 -13.27 -1.49 2.87
C ALA A 114 -12.63 -2.86 3.11
N LEU A 115 -11.53 -2.93 3.87
CA LEU A 115 -10.89 -4.20 4.23
C LEU A 115 -11.77 -5.06 5.13
N ILE A 116 -12.45 -4.45 6.12
CA ILE A 116 -13.42 -5.13 7.01
C ILE A 116 -14.56 -5.69 6.16
N LYS A 117 -15.13 -4.85 5.29
CA LYS A 117 -16.20 -5.27 4.38
C LYS A 117 -15.78 -6.49 3.55
N LEU A 118 -14.66 -6.42 2.85
CA LEU A 118 -14.14 -7.51 2.02
C LEU A 118 -13.89 -8.79 2.84
N ALA A 119 -13.41 -8.66 4.07
CA ALA A 119 -13.15 -9.80 4.94
C ALA A 119 -14.45 -10.48 5.38
N VAL A 120 -15.44 -9.70 5.83
CA VAL A 120 -16.74 -10.21 6.30
C VAL A 120 -17.54 -10.81 5.15
N GLU A 121 -17.64 -10.14 4.01
CA GLU A 121 -18.33 -10.66 2.82
C GLU A 121 -17.73 -11.97 2.35
N ARG A 122 -16.40 -12.11 2.39
CA ARG A 122 -15.76 -13.39 2.05
C ARG A 122 -16.05 -14.49 3.08
N ALA A 123 -16.12 -14.14 4.36
CA ALA A 123 -16.36 -15.11 5.43
C ALA A 123 -17.82 -15.60 5.46
N LEU A 124 -18.77 -14.69 5.25
CA LEU A 124 -20.20 -14.98 5.35
C LEU A 124 -20.84 -15.34 4.02
N GLY A 125 -20.23 -14.99 2.88
CA GLY A 125 -20.79 -15.21 1.55
C GLY A 125 -21.95 -14.28 1.19
N GLU A 126 -22.17 -13.22 1.96
CA GLU A 126 -23.27 -12.26 1.78
C GLU A 126 -22.79 -10.81 1.89
N PRO A 127 -23.53 -9.84 1.31
CA PRO A 127 -23.17 -8.43 1.39
C PRO A 127 -23.13 -7.93 2.84
N PHE A 128 -22.08 -7.17 3.18
CA PHE A 128 -21.89 -6.58 4.49
C PHE A 128 -21.77 -5.05 4.40
N ARG A 129 -22.39 -4.35 5.33
CA ARG A 129 -22.24 -2.89 5.51
C ARG A 129 -21.63 -2.63 6.89
N PRO A 130 -20.41 -2.07 6.97
CA PRO A 130 -19.84 -1.63 8.25
C PRO A 130 -20.76 -0.64 8.95
N ALA A 131 -20.80 -0.69 10.27
CA ALA A 131 -21.48 0.33 11.06
C ALA A 131 -20.78 1.69 10.84
N GLN A 132 -21.56 2.75 10.75
CA GLN A 132 -20.99 4.09 10.71
C GLN A 132 -20.48 4.46 12.11
N ILE A 133 -19.22 4.85 12.18
CA ILE A 133 -18.59 5.42 13.37
C ILE A 133 -18.15 6.84 13.07
N ASP A 134 -17.90 7.62 14.11
CA ASP A 134 -17.41 8.99 13.97
C ASP A 134 -15.90 9.00 13.69
N ASP A 135 -15.55 9.25 12.45
CA ASP A 135 -14.17 9.35 11.97
C ASP A 135 -13.69 10.79 11.79
N GLU A 136 -14.43 11.80 12.28
CA GLU A 136 -14.16 13.22 12.00
C GLU A 136 -12.72 13.62 12.35
N ILE A 137 -12.22 13.20 13.50
CA ILE A 137 -10.85 13.52 13.95
C ILE A 137 -9.82 12.90 13.00
N ALA A 138 -9.99 11.64 12.61
CA ALA A 138 -9.09 10.95 11.68
C ALA A 138 -9.10 11.62 10.30
N ASP A 139 -10.28 11.96 9.79
CA ASP A 139 -10.47 12.64 8.52
C ASP A 139 -9.85 14.06 8.51
N GLN A 140 -10.01 14.81 9.59
CA GLN A 140 -9.37 16.13 9.74
C GLN A 140 -7.84 16.00 9.77
N ALA A 141 -7.29 15.03 10.52
CA ALA A 141 -5.86 14.79 10.61
C ALA A 141 -5.29 14.41 9.23
N ARG A 142 -5.93 13.46 8.52
CA ARG A 142 -5.56 13.07 7.16
C ARG A 142 -5.60 14.26 6.20
N THR A 143 -6.67 15.03 6.21
CA THR A 143 -6.82 16.21 5.35
C THR A 143 -5.70 17.23 5.56
N ARG A 144 -5.34 17.51 6.82
CA ARG A 144 -4.22 18.39 7.15
C ARG A 144 -2.88 17.85 6.64
N GLN A 145 -2.65 16.54 6.78
CA GLN A 145 -1.43 15.89 6.29
C GLN A 145 -1.35 15.96 4.75
N VAL A 146 -2.42 15.66 4.03
CA VAL A 146 -2.51 15.78 2.57
C VAL A 146 -2.20 17.21 2.13
N ARG A 147 -2.85 18.23 2.71
CA ARG A 147 -2.62 19.62 2.37
C ARG A 147 -1.17 20.05 2.58
N ARG A 148 -0.53 19.59 3.66
CA ARG A 148 0.86 19.93 3.97
C ARG A 148 1.85 19.32 2.99
N LEU A 149 1.61 18.08 2.51
CA LEU A 149 2.55 17.30 1.71
C LEU A 149 2.39 17.51 0.20
N VAL A 150 1.17 17.75 -0.27
CA VAL A 150 0.87 17.86 -1.71
C VAL A 150 0.97 19.31 -2.24
N ARG A 151 0.95 20.34 -1.36
CA ARG A 151 1.09 21.75 -1.75
C ARG A 151 2.54 22.23 -1.89
N ARG A 152 3.50 21.32 -1.75
CA ARG A 152 4.92 21.59 -2.01
C ARG A 152 5.26 21.04 -3.39
#